data_af575d69abee39b67282ecaa700275a8
#
_entry.id   af575d69abee39b67282ecaa700275a8
#
_cell.length_a   1.000
_cell.length_b   1.000
_cell.length_c   1.000
_cell.angle_alpha   90.00
_cell.angle_beta   90.00
_cell.angle_gamma   90.00
#
_symmetry.space_group_name_H-M   'P 1'
#
loop_
_entity.id
_entity.type
_entity.pdbx_description
1 polymer ?
#
loop_
_entity_poly.entity_id
_entity_poly.type
_entity_poly.pdbx_seq_one_letter_code
_entity_poly.pdbx_strand_id
1 'polypeptide(L)'
;MADLFVISSNRFLFTYDGKEFPLLKFSGIDVQAKTSGHAKPIASTAKGQMNRQTVSTGYYNNQNITIEAVIQDGNMDLYNYFKKGIPATYEGDGTWSDNFIDASISIFDADAKEVLTYDLKQCQMVSYEVGEFNVGGEEFLTEKFELNVESVERKK
;
A
#
# COMPACT_ATOMS: atom_id res chain seq x y z
N MET A 1 -32.00 12.77 8.26
CA MET A 1 -30.78 12.97 7.45
C MET A 1 -29.63 12.29 8.19
N ALA A 2 -28.94 11.39 7.54
CA ALA A 2 -27.79 10.76 8.18
C ALA A 2 -26.66 11.79 8.31
N ASP A 3 -26.06 11.87 9.48
CA ASP A 3 -24.90 12.72 9.67
C ASP A 3 -23.73 12.18 8.85
N LEU A 4 -23.12 13.03 8.07
CA LEU A 4 -21.96 12.68 7.28
C LEU A 4 -20.70 12.88 8.15
N PHE A 5 -20.13 11.77 8.59
CA PHE A 5 -18.86 11.80 9.32
C PHE A 5 -17.69 11.62 8.35
N VAL A 6 -16.92 12.68 8.18
CA VAL A 6 -15.75 12.70 7.31
C VAL A 6 -14.51 12.29 8.12
N ILE A 7 -13.75 11.35 7.58
CA ILE A 7 -12.52 10.86 8.21
C ILE A 7 -11.35 11.73 7.77
N SER A 8 -10.58 12.23 8.73
CA SER A 8 -9.35 12.97 8.46
C SER A 8 -8.19 12.02 8.24
N SER A 9 -7.34 12.32 7.28
CA SER A 9 -6.17 11.51 6.95
C SER A 9 -4.90 11.82 7.74
N ASN A 10 -4.99 12.69 8.75
CA ASN A 10 -3.81 13.17 9.48
C ASN A 10 -3.45 12.35 10.72
N ARG A 11 -4.27 11.39 11.10
CA ARG A 11 -4.03 10.52 12.27
C ARG A 11 -4.06 9.07 11.82
N PHE A 12 -2.91 8.55 11.48
CA PHE A 12 -2.78 7.17 11.05
C PHE A 12 -1.60 6.48 11.74
N LEU A 13 -1.71 5.16 11.83
CA LEU A 13 -0.68 4.29 12.40
C LEU A 13 -0.37 3.20 11.38
N PHE A 14 0.90 3.04 11.07
CA PHE A 14 1.39 1.96 10.23
C PHE A 14 2.05 0.89 11.08
N THR A 15 1.62 -0.35 10.88
CA THR A 15 2.18 -1.52 11.56
C THR A 15 2.77 -2.47 10.52
N TYR A 16 4.01 -2.87 10.74
CA TYR A 16 4.74 -3.79 9.87
C TYR A 16 5.44 -4.83 10.74
N ASP A 17 5.18 -6.12 10.49
CA ASP A 17 5.70 -7.24 11.30
C ASP A 17 5.37 -7.09 12.80
N GLY A 18 4.18 -6.61 13.12
CA GLY A 18 3.75 -6.39 14.49
C GLY A 18 4.39 -5.19 15.20
N LYS A 19 5.23 -4.43 14.51
CA LYS A 19 5.86 -3.21 15.04
C LYS A 19 5.20 -1.97 14.47
N GLU A 20 5.03 -0.97 15.31
CA GLU A 20 4.48 0.33 14.94
C GLU A 20 5.59 1.26 14.43
N PHE A 21 5.33 1.90 13.30
CA PHE A 21 6.26 2.86 12.71
C PHE A 21 5.59 4.21 12.51
N PRO A 22 6.16 5.31 13.01
CA PRO A 22 5.68 6.64 12.71
C PRO A 22 6.05 7.02 11.27
N LEU A 23 5.05 7.35 10.48
CA LEU A 23 5.24 7.77 9.09
C LEU A 23 4.83 9.23 8.91
N LEU A 24 5.50 9.91 8.00
CA LEU A 24 5.07 11.23 7.52
C LEU A 24 3.99 11.11 6.45
N LYS A 25 4.10 10.09 5.60
CA LYS A 25 3.22 9.93 4.46
C LYS A 25 3.01 8.46 4.14
N PHE A 26 1.81 8.13 3.77
CA PHE A 26 1.42 6.82 3.26
C PHE A 26 0.49 7.02 2.06
N SER A 27 0.82 6.42 0.93
CA SER A 27 0.02 6.56 -0.29
C SER A 27 0.15 5.35 -1.20
N GLY A 28 -0.77 5.22 -2.15
CA GLY A 28 -0.68 4.22 -3.20
C GLY A 28 -1.59 3.01 -3.03
N ILE A 29 -2.54 3.03 -2.07
CA ILE A 29 -3.55 1.99 -2.03
C ILE A 29 -4.45 2.14 -3.25
N ASP A 30 -4.28 1.23 -4.20
CA ASP A 30 -5.04 1.19 -5.44
C ASP A 30 -5.29 -0.26 -5.81
N VAL A 31 -6.57 -0.63 -5.87
CA VAL A 31 -6.98 -1.99 -6.21
C VAL A 31 -7.90 -1.92 -7.42
N GLN A 32 -7.49 -2.56 -8.50
CA GLN A 32 -8.24 -2.57 -9.75
C GLN A 32 -8.64 -3.99 -10.12
N ALA A 33 -9.91 -4.16 -10.43
CA ALA A 33 -10.42 -5.39 -11.01
C ALA A 33 -10.41 -5.28 -12.54
N LYS A 34 -9.83 -6.25 -13.22
CA LYS A 34 -9.89 -6.32 -14.67
C LYS A 34 -11.20 -6.95 -15.11
N THR A 35 -11.81 -6.33 -16.10
CA THR A 35 -13.00 -6.87 -16.75
C THR A 35 -12.69 -7.14 -18.21
N SER A 36 -13.27 -8.20 -18.75
CA SER A 36 -13.19 -8.55 -20.17
C SER A 36 -14.59 -8.55 -20.76
N GLY A 37 -14.74 -8.05 -21.98
CA GLY A 37 -16.02 -8.03 -22.66
C GLY A 37 -15.88 -7.66 -24.13
N HIS A 38 -16.92 -7.92 -24.90
CA HIS A 38 -16.94 -7.55 -26.30
C HIS A 38 -17.21 -6.07 -26.49
N ALA A 39 -16.45 -5.44 -27.39
CA ALA A 39 -16.72 -4.06 -27.83
C ALA A 39 -18.03 -3.96 -28.61
N LYS A 40 -18.45 -5.06 -29.26
CA LYS A 40 -19.69 -5.17 -30.03
C LYS A 40 -20.74 -5.98 -29.25
N PRO A 41 -22.03 -5.74 -29.49
CA PRO A 41 -23.08 -6.55 -28.91
C PRO A 41 -22.93 -8.03 -29.32
N ILE A 42 -23.15 -8.94 -28.38
CA ILE A 42 -22.99 -10.39 -28.62
C ILE A 42 -24.18 -10.94 -29.38
N ALA A 43 -25.34 -10.44 -29.11
CA ALA A 43 -26.58 -10.92 -29.74
C ALA A 43 -27.59 -9.78 -29.94
N SER A 44 -28.28 -9.84 -31.06
CA SER A 44 -29.51 -9.08 -31.28
C SER A 44 -30.68 -10.00 -30.96
N THR A 45 -31.57 -9.56 -30.08
CA THR A 45 -32.78 -10.30 -29.80
C THR A 45 -33.81 -10.06 -30.92
N ALA A 46 -34.86 -10.89 -30.96
CA ALA A 46 -35.94 -10.75 -31.93
C ALA A 46 -36.64 -9.39 -31.87
N LYS A 47 -36.46 -8.61 -30.80
CA LYS A 47 -36.99 -7.24 -30.64
C LYS A 47 -35.97 -6.15 -30.93
N GLY A 48 -34.81 -6.48 -31.52
CA GLY A 48 -33.75 -5.52 -31.84
C GLY A 48 -32.95 -5.04 -30.63
N GLN A 49 -33.07 -5.66 -29.47
CA GLN A 49 -32.26 -5.33 -28.31
C GLN A 49 -30.87 -5.92 -28.45
N MET A 50 -29.88 -5.13 -28.14
CA MET A 50 -28.46 -5.56 -28.15
C MET A 50 -27.96 -5.68 -26.72
N ASN A 51 -27.39 -6.84 -26.41
CA ASN A 51 -26.80 -7.11 -25.12
C ASN A 51 -25.26 -7.07 -25.22
N ARG A 52 -24.67 -6.28 -24.36
CA ARG A 52 -23.22 -6.30 -24.15
C ARG A 52 -22.93 -7.02 -22.86
N GLN A 53 -22.11 -8.04 -22.95
CA GLN A 53 -21.73 -8.83 -21.79
C GLN A 53 -20.27 -8.53 -21.42
N THR A 54 -20.05 -8.22 -20.16
CA THR A 54 -18.72 -8.07 -19.58
C THR A 54 -18.56 -9.13 -18.47
N VAL A 55 -17.37 -9.69 -18.40
CA VAL A 55 -17.03 -10.70 -17.39
C VAL A 55 -15.82 -10.23 -16.62
N SER A 56 -15.85 -10.34 -15.31
CA SER A 56 -14.68 -10.09 -14.48
C SER A 56 -13.70 -11.24 -14.65
N THR A 57 -12.44 -10.93 -14.89
CA THR A 57 -11.39 -11.93 -14.96
C THR A 57 -10.90 -12.37 -13.58
N GLY A 58 -11.41 -11.73 -12.50
CA GLY A 58 -11.00 -12.03 -11.14
C GLY A 58 -9.57 -11.62 -10.80
N TYR A 59 -8.93 -10.87 -11.66
CA TYR A 59 -7.55 -10.47 -11.49
C TYR A 59 -7.45 -9.04 -10.94
N TYR A 60 -6.68 -8.88 -9.88
CA TYR A 60 -6.39 -7.58 -9.27
C TYR A 60 -5.00 -7.12 -9.67
N ASN A 61 -4.91 -5.88 -10.06
CA ASN A 61 -3.65 -5.22 -10.31
C ASN A 61 -3.40 -4.24 -9.16
N ASN A 62 -2.52 -4.62 -8.26
CA ASN A 62 -2.11 -3.77 -7.15
C ASN A 62 -0.91 -2.94 -7.57
N GLN A 63 -0.96 -1.64 -7.28
CA GLN A 63 0.20 -0.78 -7.42
C GLN A 63 1.04 -0.82 -6.16
N ASN A 64 2.29 -0.41 -6.29
CA ASN A 64 3.17 -0.30 -5.14
C ASN A 64 2.69 0.82 -4.20
N ILE A 65 2.76 0.53 -2.91
CA ILE A 65 2.46 1.48 -1.85
C ILE A 65 3.75 2.19 -1.47
N THR A 66 3.68 3.51 -1.32
CA THR A 66 4.82 4.33 -0.91
C THR A 66 4.64 4.76 0.53
N ILE A 67 5.65 4.52 1.34
CA ILE A 67 5.74 5.00 2.72
C ILE A 67 6.93 5.94 2.87
N GLU A 68 6.77 7.00 3.65
CA GLU A 68 7.81 7.97 3.94
C GLU A 68 7.94 8.15 5.44
N ALA A 69 9.15 7.94 5.96
CA ALA A 69 9.45 8.02 7.38
C ALA A 69 10.59 9.00 7.64
N VAL A 70 10.63 9.58 8.84
CA VAL A 70 11.77 10.36 9.31
C VAL A 70 12.88 9.41 9.75
N ILE A 71 14.09 9.67 9.30
CA ILE A 71 15.28 8.92 9.74
C ILE A 71 15.57 9.29 11.19
N GLN A 72 15.60 8.27 12.03
CA GLN A 72 15.92 8.40 13.45
C GLN A 72 17.26 7.74 13.77
N ASP A 73 18.05 8.39 14.61
CA ASP A 73 19.32 7.82 15.06
C ASP A 73 19.11 6.50 15.79
N GLY A 74 19.85 5.48 15.38
CA GLY A 74 19.78 4.15 15.97
C GLY A 74 18.59 3.29 15.54
N ASN A 75 17.69 3.79 14.74
CA ASN A 75 16.53 3.03 14.24
C ASN A 75 16.74 2.61 12.78
N MET A 76 17.11 1.34 12.59
CA MET A 76 17.34 0.76 11.27
C MET A 76 16.32 -0.33 10.90
N ASP A 77 15.22 -0.43 11.61
CA ASP A 77 14.27 -1.54 11.43
C ASP A 77 13.70 -1.59 10.01
N LEU A 78 13.23 -0.47 9.48
CA LEU A 78 12.69 -0.43 8.12
C LEU A 78 13.76 -0.73 7.06
N TYR A 79 14.94 -0.18 7.23
CA TYR A 79 16.06 -0.45 6.32
C TYR A 79 16.47 -1.94 6.34
N ASN A 80 16.48 -2.56 7.51
CA ASN A 80 16.80 -3.99 7.65
C ASN A 80 15.75 -4.87 6.94
N TYR A 81 14.48 -4.52 6.99
CA TYR A 81 13.44 -5.21 6.22
C TYR A 81 13.65 -5.09 4.71
N PHE A 82 14.02 -3.91 4.26
CA PHE A 82 14.37 -3.71 2.85
C PHE A 82 15.58 -4.57 2.45
N LYS A 83 16.63 -4.56 3.28
CA LYS A 83 17.87 -5.28 3.00
C LYS A 83 17.67 -6.80 2.89
N LYS A 84 16.78 -7.38 3.67
CA LYS A 84 16.48 -8.83 3.60
C LYS A 84 15.93 -9.26 2.24
N GLY A 85 15.19 -8.41 1.56
CA GLY A 85 14.62 -8.70 0.24
C GLY A 85 15.61 -8.57 -0.92
N ILE A 86 16.82 -8.05 -0.69
CA ILE A 86 17.83 -7.86 -1.72
C ILE A 86 18.58 -9.19 -1.96
N PRO A 87 18.88 -9.55 -3.23
CA PRO A 87 19.72 -10.72 -3.51
C PRO A 87 21.08 -10.67 -2.79
N ALA A 88 21.62 -11.84 -2.46
CA ALA A 88 22.88 -11.95 -1.74
C ALA A 88 24.06 -11.24 -2.42
N THR A 89 24.04 -11.10 -3.74
CA THR A 89 25.04 -10.35 -4.51
C THR A 89 25.06 -8.86 -4.19
N TYR A 90 24.00 -8.36 -3.56
CA TYR A 90 23.87 -6.97 -3.12
C TYR A 90 23.79 -6.85 -1.59
N GLU A 91 24.47 -7.74 -0.88
CA GLU A 91 24.56 -7.77 0.59
C GLU A 91 23.26 -8.16 1.32
N GLY A 92 22.25 -8.63 0.62
CA GLY A 92 21.05 -9.21 1.19
C GLY A 92 21.18 -10.72 1.45
N ASP A 93 20.16 -11.35 2.02
CA ASP A 93 20.12 -12.79 2.22
C ASP A 93 19.52 -13.57 1.04
N GLY A 94 18.82 -12.88 0.16
CA GLY A 94 18.26 -13.43 -1.08
C GLY A 94 17.07 -14.38 -0.88
N THR A 95 16.54 -14.49 0.33
CA THR A 95 15.40 -15.37 0.62
C THR A 95 14.08 -14.67 0.35
N TRP A 96 13.65 -14.68 -0.89
CA TRP A 96 12.44 -14.00 -1.33
C TRP A 96 11.19 -14.48 -0.57
N SER A 97 10.98 -15.79 -0.51
CA SER A 97 9.76 -16.36 0.06
C SER A 97 9.61 -16.15 1.56
N ASP A 98 10.72 -16.00 2.29
CA ASP A 98 10.74 -15.85 3.74
C ASP A 98 10.57 -14.39 4.18
N ASN A 99 10.59 -13.45 3.23
CA ASN A 99 10.55 -12.01 3.51
C ASN A 99 9.19 -11.35 3.26
N PHE A 100 8.16 -12.15 3.00
CA PHE A 100 6.80 -11.65 2.95
C PHE A 100 6.27 -11.38 4.35
N ILE A 101 5.87 -10.15 4.59
CA ILE A 101 5.40 -9.69 5.90
C ILE A 101 4.04 -9.03 5.74
N ASP A 102 3.15 -9.29 6.69
CA ASP A 102 1.86 -8.63 6.75
C ASP A 102 1.99 -7.26 7.41
N ALA A 103 1.29 -6.30 6.86
CA ALA A 103 1.25 -4.94 7.36
C ALA A 103 -0.19 -4.47 7.52
N SER A 104 -0.39 -3.40 8.27
CA SER A 104 -1.67 -2.74 8.39
C SER A 104 -1.51 -1.24 8.53
N ILE A 105 -2.51 -0.51 8.06
CA ILE A 105 -2.63 0.92 8.31
C ILE A 105 -4.01 1.20 8.91
N SER A 106 -4.01 1.90 10.02
CA SER A 106 -5.21 2.30 10.74
C SER A 106 -5.32 3.80 10.81
N ILE A 107 -6.51 4.33 10.65
CA ILE A 107 -6.81 5.75 10.78
C ILE A 107 -7.70 5.95 12.00
N PHE A 108 -7.35 6.94 12.80
CA PHE A 108 -8.02 7.27 14.05
C PHE A 108 -8.74 8.62 13.94
N ASP A 109 -9.85 8.73 14.66
CA ASP A 109 -10.57 9.99 14.81
C ASP A 109 -9.95 10.91 15.90
N ALA A 110 -10.61 12.03 16.16
CA ALA A 110 -10.15 12.98 17.18
C ALA A 110 -10.13 12.40 18.61
N ASP A 111 -10.95 11.39 18.86
CA ASP A 111 -11.06 10.71 20.15
C ASP A 111 -10.13 9.49 20.26
N ALA A 112 -9.20 9.36 19.35
CA ALA A 112 -8.27 8.22 19.23
C ALA A 112 -8.97 6.88 19.02
N LYS A 113 -10.13 6.88 18.39
CA LYS A 113 -10.89 5.70 18.02
C LYS A 113 -10.55 5.27 16.62
N GLU A 114 -10.27 3.99 16.42
CA GLU A 114 -10.02 3.44 15.08
C GLU A 114 -11.28 3.49 14.23
N VAL A 115 -11.22 4.19 13.11
CA VAL A 115 -12.36 4.38 12.20
C VAL A 115 -12.18 3.73 10.85
N LEU A 116 -10.93 3.45 10.47
CA LEU A 116 -10.62 2.83 9.19
C LEU A 116 -9.37 1.97 9.32
N THR A 117 -9.41 0.76 8.79
CA THR A 117 -8.25 -0.14 8.80
C THR A 117 -8.13 -0.86 7.46
N TYR A 118 -6.92 -0.85 6.90
CA TYR A 118 -6.55 -1.67 5.76
C TYR A 118 -5.52 -2.71 6.18
N ASP A 119 -5.77 -3.96 5.85
CA ASP A 119 -4.80 -5.03 5.97
C ASP A 119 -4.08 -5.22 4.64
N LEU A 120 -2.76 -5.27 4.71
CA LEU A 120 -1.88 -5.46 3.57
C LEU A 120 -1.22 -6.82 3.74
N LYS A 121 -1.48 -7.74 2.81
CA LYS A 121 -0.99 -9.11 2.88
C LYS A 121 0.20 -9.32 1.97
N GLN A 122 1.17 -10.06 2.48
CA GLN A 122 2.38 -10.45 1.76
C GLN A 122 3.10 -9.26 1.15
N CYS A 123 3.45 -8.32 2.02
CA CYS A 123 4.19 -7.12 1.65
C CYS A 123 5.68 -7.42 1.55
N GLN A 124 6.32 -6.78 0.59
CA GLN A 124 7.77 -6.77 0.45
C GLN A 124 8.24 -5.39 0.06
N MET A 125 9.31 -4.94 0.69
CA MET A 125 9.95 -3.69 0.31
C MET A 125 10.79 -3.91 -0.94
N VAL A 126 10.53 -3.13 -1.98
CA VAL A 126 11.18 -3.28 -3.30
C VAL A 126 12.03 -2.08 -3.70
N SER A 127 11.89 -0.96 -3.00
CA SER A 127 12.63 0.26 -3.31
C SER A 127 12.95 1.04 -2.04
N TYR A 128 14.11 1.66 -2.03
CA TYR A 128 14.59 2.53 -0.96
C TYR A 128 15.17 3.80 -1.55
N GLU A 129 14.73 4.94 -1.05
CA GLU A 129 15.22 6.24 -1.46
C GLU A 129 15.44 7.11 -0.24
N VAL A 130 16.56 7.78 -0.17
CA VAL A 130 16.87 8.75 0.88
C VAL A 130 16.53 10.14 0.38
N GLY A 131 15.97 10.98 1.26
CA GLY A 131 15.69 12.36 0.96
C GLY A 131 16.96 13.18 0.66
N GLU A 132 16.76 14.41 0.27
CA GLU A 132 17.84 15.30 -0.15
C GLU A 132 18.69 15.78 1.04
N PHE A 133 20.01 15.72 0.87
CA PHE A 133 20.97 16.30 1.82
C PHE A 133 21.28 17.73 1.38
N ASN A 134 20.90 18.70 2.19
CA ASN A 134 21.09 20.10 1.88
C ASN A 134 21.71 20.84 3.08
N VAL A 135 22.87 21.45 2.87
CA VAL A 135 23.52 22.31 3.88
C VAL A 135 22.69 23.60 4.04
N GLY A 136 22.14 23.81 5.21
CA GLY A 136 21.24 24.92 5.49
C GLY A 136 19.75 24.59 5.30
N GLY A 137 19.41 23.34 4.98
CA GLY A 137 18.04 22.85 5.00
C GLY A 137 17.50 22.76 6.43
N GLU A 138 16.24 23.15 6.62
CA GLU A 138 15.56 23.08 7.91
C GLU A 138 14.62 21.85 8.01
N GLU A 139 14.55 21.06 6.96
CA GLU A 139 13.70 19.89 6.89
C GLU A 139 14.36 18.66 7.51
N PHE A 140 13.53 17.78 8.06
CA PHE A 140 13.99 16.47 8.53
C PHE A 140 14.48 15.63 7.36
N LEU A 141 15.54 14.85 7.59
CA LEU A 141 15.97 13.85 6.64
C LEU A 141 14.96 12.70 6.65
N THR A 142 14.47 12.36 5.48
CA THR A 142 13.44 11.33 5.29
C THR A 142 13.95 10.17 4.48
N GLU A 143 13.33 9.02 4.67
CA GLU A 143 13.53 7.83 3.85
C GLU A 143 12.19 7.37 3.28
N LYS A 144 12.24 6.93 2.04
CA LYS A 144 11.05 6.50 1.30
C LYS A 144 11.23 5.05 0.87
N PHE A 145 10.21 4.24 1.14
CA PHE A 145 10.17 2.86 0.73
C PHE A 145 8.96 2.61 -0.17
N GLU A 146 9.14 1.75 -1.14
CA GLU A 146 8.01 1.20 -1.89
C GLU A 146 7.74 -0.23 -1.43
N LEU A 147 6.48 -0.52 -1.17
CA LEU A 147 5.99 -1.84 -0.80
C LEU A 147 5.24 -2.46 -1.96
N ASN A 148 5.65 -3.64 -2.37
CA ASN A 148 4.82 -4.48 -3.21
C ASN A 148 3.88 -5.27 -2.31
N VAL A 149 2.59 -5.19 -2.54
CA VAL A 149 1.55 -5.82 -1.73
C VAL A 149 0.76 -6.78 -2.60
N GLU A 150 0.62 -8.03 -2.15
CA GLU A 150 -0.14 -9.02 -2.91
C GLU A 150 -1.64 -8.76 -2.84
N SER A 151 -2.15 -8.44 -1.66
CA SER A 151 -3.56 -8.11 -1.50
C SER A 151 -3.78 -7.02 -0.45
N VAL A 152 -4.81 -6.21 -0.70
CA VAL A 152 -5.26 -5.15 0.21
C VAL A 152 -6.70 -5.42 0.57
N GLU A 153 -7.01 -5.44 1.85
CA GLU A 153 -8.36 -5.64 2.34
C GLU A 153 -8.74 -4.55 3.34
N ARG A 154 -9.88 -3.91 3.10
CA ARG A 154 -10.45 -2.98 4.06
C ARG A 154 -11.24 -3.74 5.12
N LYS A 155 -10.84 -3.64 6.39
CA LYS A 155 -11.47 -4.34 7.51
C LYS A 155 -12.52 -3.51 8.22
N LYS A 156 -12.41 -2.18 8.17
CA LYS A 156 -13.34 -1.29 8.86
C LYS A 156 -13.55 0.00 8.09
#